data_6922140fef3f3cc5c7cd0d354f60d181
#
_entry.id   6922140fef3f3cc5c7cd0d354f60d181
#
_cell.length_a   1.000
_cell.length_b   1.000
_cell.length_c   1.000
_cell.angle_alpha   90.00
_cell.angle_beta   90.00
_cell.angle_gamma   90.00
#
_symmetry.space_group_name_H-M   'P 1'
#
loop_
_entity.id
_entity.type
_entity.pdbx_description
1 polymer ?
#
loop_
_entity_poly.entity_id
_entity_poly.type
_entity_poly.pdbx_seq_one_letter_code
_entity_poly.pdbx_strand_id
1 'polypeptide(L)'
;MVGHANIQVRRADHIGFAVASLDESLRFWIDGLGARLVRTGEMGGEFLGQVTGAHGARVRLAIVSLADQTIELLEYRGLDRPSAPAKPFDPGFAHLALVVDDIDALLARIAAYGWKAQGTPQPIASGARAGTRVIYAVGPDGATIEFMQPPLVAATTDLTN
;
A
#
# COMPACT_ATOMS: atom_id res chain seq x y z
N MET A 1 -32.05 -19.94 -23.02
CA MET A 1 -30.64 -19.49 -23.03
C MET A 1 -30.60 -18.17 -22.32
N VAL A 2 -30.05 -18.13 -21.12
CA VAL A 2 -29.84 -16.87 -20.36
C VAL A 2 -28.61 -16.22 -21.00
N GLY A 3 -28.84 -15.11 -21.73
CA GLY A 3 -27.74 -14.33 -22.32
C GLY A 3 -26.86 -13.83 -21.20
N HIS A 4 -25.60 -14.27 -21.15
CA HIS A 4 -24.60 -13.71 -20.26
C HIS A 4 -24.37 -12.26 -20.69
N ALA A 5 -24.85 -11.30 -19.88
CA ALA A 5 -24.47 -9.91 -20.04
C ALA A 5 -22.93 -9.84 -20.03
N ASN A 6 -22.36 -9.15 -21.01
CA ASN A 6 -20.91 -8.96 -21.09
C ASN A 6 -20.45 -8.04 -19.96
N ILE A 7 -20.14 -8.63 -18.80
CA ILE A 7 -19.69 -7.90 -17.61
C ILE A 7 -18.20 -7.65 -17.76
N GLN A 8 -17.80 -6.37 -17.73
CA GLN A 8 -16.42 -5.95 -17.85
C GLN A 8 -16.01 -5.14 -16.64
N VAL A 9 -14.81 -5.45 -16.08
CA VAL A 9 -14.14 -4.55 -15.15
C VAL A 9 -13.56 -3.39 -15.95
N ARG A 10 -13.93 -2.16 -15.61
CA ARG A 10 -13.54 -0.97 -16.39
C ARG A 10 -12.21 -0.38 -15.94
N ARG A 11 -11.96 -0.34 -14.62
CA ARG A 11 -10.73 0.20 -14.02
C ARG A 11 -10.60 -0.27 -12.57
N ALA A 12 -9.39 -0.19 -12.02
CA ALA A 12 -9.20 -0.15 -10.58
C ALA A 12 -9.56 1.25 -10.07
N ASP A 13 -10.24 1.36 -8.93
CA ASP A 13 -10.63 2.65 -8.36
C ASP A 13 -9.66 3.10 -7.27
N HIS A 14 -9.45 2.27 -6.28
CA HIS A 14 -8.52 2.51 -5.17
C HIS A 14 -7.98 1.19 -4.61
N ILE A 15 -6.98 1.31 -3.75
CA ILE A 15 -6.46 0.22 -2.92
C ILE A 15 -6.78 0.59 -1.47
N GLY A 16 -7.49 -0.30 -0.75
CA GLY A 16 -7.86 -0.09 0.65
C GLY A 16 -6.90 -0.77 1.61
N PHE A 17 -6.49 -0.06 2.66
CA PHE A 17 -5.75 -0.58 3.79
C PHE A 17 -6.55 -0.41 5.08
N ALA A 18 -6.86 -1.52 5.75
CA ALA A 18 -7.34 -1.46 7.13
C ALA A 18 -6.14 -1.16 8.05
N VAL A 19 -6.26 -0.09 8.82
CA VAL A 19 -5.17 0.43 9.67
C VAL A 19 -5.57 0.44 11.15
N ALA A 20 -4.59 0.32 12.03
CA ALA A 20 -4.82 0.37 13.46
C ALA A 20 -5.10 1.79 13.97
N SER A 21 -4.40 2.77 13.41
CA SER A 21 -4.53 4.20 13.72
C SER A 21 -4.49 5.00 12.42
N LEU A 22 -5.56 5.72 12.12
CA LEU A 22 -5.65 6.56 10.93
C LEU A 22 -4.63 7.71 11.00
N ASP A 23 -4.46 8.30 12.19
CA ASP A 23 -3.58 9.45 12.39
C ASP A 23 -2.10 9.07 12.20
N GLU A 24 -1.68 7.90 12.70
CA GLU A 24 -0.31 7.39 12.49
C GLU A 24 -0.08 6.98 11.03
N SER A 25 -1.07 6.33 10.42
CA SER A 25 -1.01 5.97 9.00
C SER A 25 -0.90 7.20 8.11
N LEU A 26 -1.67 8.26 8.37
CA LEU A 26 -1.58 9.50 7.61
C LEU A 26 -0.20 10.13 7.70
N ARG A 27 0.44 10.14 8.87
CA ARG A 27 1.83 10.63 8.99
C ARG A 27 2.79 9.81 8.13
N PHE A 28 2.67 8.49 8.14
CA PHE A 28 3.50 7.63 7.28
C PHE A 28 3.26 7.92 5.79
N TRP A 29 2.00 7.94 5.34
CA TRP A 29 1.70 8.13 3.93
C TRP A 29 2.07 9.53 3.43
N ILE A 30 1.80 10.58 4.22
CA ILE A 30 2.04 11.97 3.84
C ILE A 30 3.51 12.34 4.06
N ASP A 31 4.02 12.23 5.29
CA ASP A 31 5.37 12.71 5.64
C ASP A 31 6.44 11.69 5.28
N GLY A 32 6.14 10.40 5.38
CA GLY A 32 7.05 9.30 5.05
C GLY A 32 7.18 9.08 3.55
N LEU A 33 6.05 8.98 2.83
CA LEU A 33 6.03 8.64 1.40
C LEU A 33 5.72 9.81 0.46
N GLY A 34 5.29 10.97 0.97
CA GLY A 34 4.97 12.14 0.15
C GLY A 34 3.60 12.08 -0.50
N ALA A 35 2.66 11.28 0.03
CA ALA A 35 1.29 11.26 -0.44
C ALA A 35 0.57 12.57 -0.14
N ARG A 36 -0.43 12.89 -0.95
CA ARG A 36 -1.30 14.04 -0.74
C ARG A 36 -2.65 13.60 -0.17
N LEU A 37 -3.07 14.17 0.95
CA LEU A 37 -4.41 13.98 1.48
C LEU A 37 -5.46 14.55 0.53
N VAL A 38 -6.44 13.74 0.16
CA VAL A 38 -7.55 14.14 -0.72
C VAL A 38 -8.78 14.49 0.11
N ARG A 39 -9.18 13.61 1.02
CA ARG A 39 -10.31 13.83 1.93
C ARG A 39 -10.26 12.87 3.12
N THR A 40 -11.04 13.20 4.16
CA THR A 40 -11.35 12.31 5.29
C THR A 40 -12.86 12.14 5.39
N GLY A 41 -13.29 11.15 6.16
CA GLY A 41 -14.69 10.89 6.41
C GLY A 41 -14.91 9.84 7.48
N GLU A 42 -16.19 9.61 7.77
CA GLU A 42 -16.63 8.55 8.69
C GLU A 42 -17.81 7.78 8.07
N MET A 43 -17.88 6.51 8.37
CA MET A 43 -18.97 5.62 7.97
C MET A 43 -19.37 4.72 9.13
N GLY A 44 -20.60 4.21 9.09
CA GLY A 44 -21.11 3.26 10.08
C GLY A 44 -22.53 2.79 9.71
N GLY A 45 -23.17 2.13 10.68
CA GLY A 45 -24.55 1.66 10.54
C GLY A 45 -24.71 0.50 9.56
N GLU A 46 -25.95 0.31 9.10
CA GLU A 46 -26.33 -0.81 8.23
C GLU A 46 -25.53 -0.84 6.93
N PHE A 47 -25.29 0.30 6.31
CA PHE A 47 -24.51 0.39 5.07
C PHE A 47 -23.12 -0.27 5.21
N LEU A 48 -22.39 0.08 6.27
CA LEU A 48 -21.06 -0.48 6.50
C LEU A 48 -21.10 -2.00 6.70
N GLY A 49 -22.07 -2.48 7.50
CA GLY A 49 -22.27 -3.91 7.74
C GLY A 49 -22.55 -4.68 6.47
N GLN A 50 -23.44 -4.18 5.62
CA GLN A 50 -23.83 -4.84 4.37
C GLN A 50 -22.69 -4.85 3.33
N VAL A 51 -21.90 -3.78 3.24
CA VAL A 51 -20.81 -3.67 2.25
C VAL A 51 -19.57 -4.45 2.66
N THR A 52 -19.20 -4.41 3.94
CA THR A 52 -17.90 -4.94 4.41
C THR A 52 -18.03 -6.17 5.31
N GLY A 53 -19.22 -6.53 5.76
CA GLY A 53 -19.43 -7.55 6.80
C GLY A 53 -19.12 -7.08 8.22
N ALA A 54 -18.68 -5.85 8.41
CA ALA A 54 -18.30 -5.28 9.71
C ALA A 54 -19.53 -4.73 10.45
N HIS A 55 -20.45 -5.62 10.83
CA HIS A 55 -21.70 -5.25 11.51
C HIS A 55 -21.40 -4.61 12.88
N GLY A 56 -22.06 -3.48 13.17
CA GLY A 56 -21.88 -2.72 14.40
C GLY A 56 -20.61 -1.85 14.47
N ALA A 57 -19.73 -1.94 13.48
CA ALA A 57 -18.53 -1.14 13.42
C ALA A 57 -18.82 0.33 13.00
N ARG A 58 -17.85 1.18 13.31
CA ARG A 58 -17.67 2.52 12.74
C ARG A 58 -16.30 2.59 12.08
N VAL A 59 -16.19 3.34 11.00
CA VAL A 59 -14.93 3.55 10.27
C VAL A 59 -14.64 5.04 10.21
N ARG A 60 -13.42 5.42 10.62
CA ARG A 60 -12.78 6.66 10.16
C ARG A 60 -11.97 6.34 8.91
N LEU A 61 -12.09 7.16 7.89
CA LEU A 61 -11.36 6.93 6.64
C LEU A 61 -10.62 8.17 6.18
N ALA A 62 -9.55 7.95 5.43
CA ALA A 62 -8.89 8.97 4.64
C ALA A 62 -8.56 8.44 3.26
N ILE A 63 -8.69 9.29 2.26
CA ILE A 63 -8.23 9.06 0.90
C ILE A 63 -6.95 9.86 0.71
N VAL A 64 -5.88 9.18 0.31
CA VAL A 64 -4.62 9.80 -0.10
C VAL A 64 -4.29 9.44 -1.55
N SER A 65 -3.57 10.31 -2.22
CA SER A 65 -3.07 10.10 -3.58
C SER A 65 -1.55 10.05 -3.54
N LEU A 66 -0.97 8.98 -4.10
CA LEU A 66 0.47 8.79 -4.23
C LEU A 66 0.79 8.26 -5.62
N ALA A 67 1.64 8.95 -6.38
CA ALA A 67 1.87 8.68 -7.80
C ALA A 67 0.52 8.57 -8.53
N ASP A 68 0.28 7.50 -9.27
CA ASP A 68 -0.98 7.27 -10.01
C ASP A 68 -2.03 6.50 -9.21
N GLN A 69 -1.79 6.29 -7.90
CA GLN A 69 -2.66 5.46 -7.07
C GLN A 69 -3.53 6.29 -6.12
N THR A 70 -4.78 5.88 -6.01
CA THR A 70 -5.68 6.31 -4.93
C THR A 70 -5.65 5.25 -3.83
N ILE A 71 -5.39 5.66 -2.61
CA ILE A 71 -5.28 4.77 -1.47
C ILE A 71 -6.29 5.20 -0.42
N GLU A 72 -7.08 4.25 0.05
CA GLU A 72 -8.06 4.44 1.11
C GLU A 72 -7.54 3.81 2.40
N LEU A 73 -7.43 4.61 3.44
CA LEU A 73 -7.03 4.17 4.79
C LEU A 73 -8.27 4.08 5.66
N LEU A 74 -8.48 2.92 6.30
CA LEU A 74 -9.72 2.57 6.99
C LEU A 74 -9.42 2.14 8.43
N GLU A 75 -9.72 2.99 9.40
CA GLU A 75 -9.63 2.64 10.82
C GLU A 75 -11.00 2.15 11.31
N TYR A 76 -11.16 0.82 11.41
CA TYR A 76 -12.36 0.19 11.96
C TYR A 76 -12.34 0.24 13.49
N ARG A 77 -13.47 0.60 14.10
CA ARG A 77 -13.70 0.64 15.55
C ARG A 77 -14.92 -0.19 15.92
N GLY A 78 -14.91 -0.76 17.13
CA GLY A 78 -16.01 -1.58 17.64
C GLY A 78 -15.98 -3.03 17.18
N LEU A 79 -14.82 -3.52 16.72
CA LEU A 79 -14.58 -4.90 16.37
C LEU A 79 -13.39 -5.47 17.15
N ASP A 80 -13.47 -6.76 17.46
CA ASP A 80 -12.32 -7.51 17.95
C ASP A 80 -11.28 -7.66 16.84
N ARG A 81 -10.03 -7.44 17.19
CA ARG A 81 -8.91 -7.59 16.26
C ARG A 81 -8.20 -8.92 16.44
N PRO A 82 -7.65 -9.53 15.38
CA PRO A 82 -6.77 -10.69 15.53
C PRO A 82 -5.60 -10.37 16.46
N SER A 83 -5.17 -11.36 17.23
CA SER A 83 -4.03 -11.23 18.14
C SER A 83 -2.68 -11.04 17.42
N ALA A 84 -2.60 -11.45 16.15
CA ALA A 84 -1.42 -11.28 15.30
C ALA A 84 -1.85 -10.85 13.89
N PRO A 85 -1.10 -9.95 13.23
CA PRO A 85 -1.36 -9.61 11.84
C PRO A 85 -1.02 -10.80 10.92
N ALA A 86 -1.70 -10.88 9.77
CA ALA A 86 -1.36 -11.80 8.69
C ALA A 86 0.05 -11.50 8.15
N LYS A 87 0.72 -12.54 7.69
CA LYS A 87 2.08 -12.46 7.14
C LYS A 87 2.04 -12.39 5.61
N PRO A 88 3.06 -11.82 4.97
CA PRO A 88 3.09 -11.67 3.50
C PRO A 88 2.95 -12.97 2.70
N PHE A 89 3.18 -14.11 3.32
CA PHE A 89 3.05 -15.43 2.68
C PHE A 89 1.78 -16.20 3.10
N ASP A 90 0.89 -15.60 3.89
CA ASP A 90 -0.40 -16.21 4.21
C ASP A 90 -1.36 -16.06 3.02
N PRO A 91 -2.12 -17.12 2.67
CA PRO A 91 -3.11 -17.03 1.59
C PRO A 91 -4.12 -15.91 1.81
N GLY A 92 -4.37 -15.10 0.77
CA GLY A 92 -5.25 -13.94 0.84
C GLY A 92 -4.56 -12.63 1.24
N PHE A 93 -3.28 -12.68 1.63
CA PHE A 93 -2.49 -11.48 1.87
C PHE A 93 -2.21 -10.74 0.56
N ALA A 94 -2.27 -9.42 0.59
CA ALA A 94 -1.94 -8.57 -0.54
C ALA A 94 -0.95 -7.48 -0.11
N HIS A 95 -0.13 -7.02 -1.04
CA HIS A 95 0.78 -5.90 -0.84
C HIS A 95 0.70 -4.93 -2.02
N LEU A 96 1.07 -3.69 -1.78
CA LEU A 96 1.30 -2.68 -2.80
C LEU A 96 2.80 -2.61 -3.09
N ALA A 97 3.18 -2.59 -4.39
CA ALA A 97 4.56 -2.36 -4.80
C ALA A 97 4.74 -0.93 -5.30
N LEU A 98 5.75 -0.23 -4.79
CA LEU A 98 6.11 1.14 -5.14
C LEU A 98 7.53 1.21 -5.70
N VAL A 99 7.69 1.86 -6.83
CA VAL A 99 9.02 2.15 -7.40
C VAL A 99 9.57 3.42 -6.75
N VAL A 100 10.83 3.36 -6.33
CA VAL A 100 11.53 4.45 -5.64
C VAL A 100 12.92 4.69 -6.23
N ASP A 101 13.43 5.90 -6.09
CA ASP A 101 14.74 6.27 -6.61
C ASP A 101 15.88 5.78 -5.71
N ASP A 102 15.68 5.78 -4.39
CA ASP A 102 16.68 5.37 -3.39
C ASP A 102 16.00 4.57 -2.27
N ILE A 103 16.14 3.25 -2.33
CA ILE A 103 15.51 2.33 -1.39
C ILE A 103 16.13 2.42 0.01
N ASP A 104 17.43 2.68 0.12
CA ASP A 104 18.13 2.77 1.41
C ASP A 104 17.75 4.05 2.15
N ALA A 105 17.72 5.18 1.46
CA ALA A 105 17.27 6.46 2.02
C ALA A 105 15.79 6.40 2.42
N LEU A 106 14.95 5.74 1.61
CA LEU A 106 13.54 5.55 1.94
C LEU A 106 13.36 4.71 3.20
N LEU A 107 14.03 3.55 3.31
CA LEU A 107 13.94 2.68 4.47
C LEU A 107 14.38 3.40 5.75
N ALA A 108 15.44 4.20 5.69
CA ALA A 108 15.88 5.04 6.80
C ALA A 108 14.80 6.06 7.22
N ARG A 109 14.13 6.68 6.24
CA ARG A 109 13.05 7.65 6.48
C ARG A 109 11.84 7.00 7.14
N ILE A 110 11.32 5.90 6.60
CA ILE A 110 10.09 5.28 7.07
C ILE A 110 10.24 4.57 8.42
N ALA A 111 11.47 4.28 8.85
CA ALA A 111 11.74 3.74 10.19
C ALA A 111 11.21 4.66 11.31
N ALA A 112 11.21 5.99 11.10
CA ALA A 112 10.65 6.96 12.04
C ALA A 112 9.13 6.82 12.26
N TYR A 113 8.43 6.14 11.36
CA TYR A 113 7.00 5.85 11.42
C TYR A 113 6.70 4.40 11.84
N GLY A 114 7.69 3.69 12.36
CA GLY A 114 7.54 2.31 12.84
C GLY A 114 7.57 1.24 11.75
N TRP A 115 7.85 1.60 10.49
CA TRP A 115 8.00 0.64 9.40
C TRP A 115 9.38 -0.01 9.42
N LYS A 116 9.42 -1.32 9.18
CA LYS A 116 10.64 -2.13 9.27
C LYS A 116 10.80 -2.99 8.02
N ALA A 117 11.99 -2.94 7.42
CA ALA A 117 12.36 -3.86 6.36
C ALA A 117 12.42 -5.31 6.87
N GLN A 118 11.97 -6.27 6.05
CA GLN A 118 12.02 -7.70 6.37
C GLN A 118 13.44 -8.29 6.31
N GLY A 119 14.38 -7.55 5.78
CA GLY A 119 15.78 -7.96 5.62
C GLY A 119 16.57 -6.83 4.96
N THR A 120 17.46 -7.19 4.04
CA THR A 120 18.20 -6.23 3.21
C THR A 120 17.71 -6.28 1.77
N PRO A 121 17.62 -5.13 1.05
CA PRO A 121 17.22 -5.11 -0.34
C PRO A 121 18.07 -6.04 -1.21
N GLN A 122 17.41 -6.88 -2.01
CA GLN A 122 18.07 -7.86 -2.88
C GLN A 122 17.83 -7.54 -4.35
N PRO A 123 18.84 -7.70 -5.22
CA PRO A 123 18.64 -7.56 -6.64
C PRO A 123 17.88 -8.76 -7.21
N ILE A 124 16.94 -8.50 -8.12
CA ILE A 124 16.33 -9.55 -8.93
C ILE A 124 17.40 -10.11 -9.86
N ALA A 125 17.60 -11.42 -9.82
CA ALA A 125 18.72 -12.08 -10.50
C ALA A 125 18.56 -12.15 -12.04
N SER A 126 17.32 -12.21 -12.56
CA SER A 126 17.08 -12.44 -13.99
C SER A 126 15.70 -11.94 -14.44
N GLY A 127 15.46 -11.99 -15.76
CA GLY A 127 14.20 -11.55 -16.36
C GLY A 127 14.14 -10.06 -16.64
N ALA A 128 12.95 -9.58 -17.00
CA ALA A 128 12.73 -8.18 -17.43
C ALA A 128 13.04 -7.12 -16.34
N ARG A 129 13.13 -7.53 -15.08
CA ARG A 129 13.44 -6.65 -13.93
C ARG A 129 14.80 -6.96 -13.31
N ALA A 130 15.68 -7.67 -14.02
CA ALA A 130 17.02 -7.99 -13.51
C ALA A 130 17.76 -6.73 -13.05
N GLY A 131 18.42 -6.81 -11.90
CA GLY A 131 19.11 -5.67 -11.27
C GLY A 131 18.24 -4.73 -10.45
N THR A 132 16.90 -4.81 -10.55
CA THR A 132 16.00 -4.07 -9.65
C THR A 132 16.18 -4.60 -8.23
N ARG A 133 16.50 -3.70 -7.28
CA ARG A 133 16.56 -4.04 -5.85
C ARG A 133 15.15 -4.02 -5.27
N VAL A 134 14.80 -5.03 -4.49
CA VAL A 134 13.47 -5.17 -3.90
C VAL A 134 13.55 -5.52 -2.42
N ILE A 135 12.58 -5.06 -1.66
CA ILE A 135 12.40 -5.39 -0.24
C ILE A 135 10.94 -5.21 0.18
N TYR A 136 10.45 -6.04 1.07
CA TYR A 136 9.22 -5.80 1.81
C TYR A 136 9.53 -4.99 3.07
N ALA A 137 8.72 -3.98 3.34
CA ALA A 137 8.65 -3.30 4.62
C ALA A 137 7.27 -3.49 5.24
N VAL A 138 7.25 -3.73 6.56
CA VAL A 138 6.04 -3.99 7.33
C VAL A 138 5.80 -2.87 8.31
N GLY A 139 4.59 -2.36 8.30
CA GLY A 139 4.12 -1.31 9.20
C GLY A 139 3.72 -1.84 10.59
N PRO A 140 3.44 -0.93 11.53
CA PRO A 140 3.08 -1.27 12.91
C PRO A 140 1.83 -2.16 13.02
N ASP A 141 0.91 -2.05 12.07
CA ASP A 141 -0.36 -2.79 11.98
C ASP A 141 -0.29 -4.02 11.07
N GLY A 142 0.89 -4.36 10.57
CA GLY A 142 1.12 -5.53 9.71
C GLY A 142 0.92 -5.26 8.21
N ALA A 143 0.48 -4.06 7.82
CA ALA A 143 0.45 -3.68 6.41
C ALA A 143 1.84 -3.82 5.78
N THR A 144 1.89 -4.34 4.56
CA THR A 144 3.15 -4.58 3.85
C THR A 144 3.19 -3.80 2.55
N ILE A 145 4.31 -3.12 2.32
CA ILE A 145 4.62 -2.46 1.04
C ILE A 145 5.92 -3.04 0.51
N GLU A 146 5.93 -3.38 -0.78
CA GLU A 146 7.14 -3.72 -1.52
C GLU A 146 7.75 -2.44 -2.08
N PHE A 147 9.03 -2.20 -1.81
CA PHE A 147 9.78 -1.12 -2.45
C PHE A 147 10.72 -1.69 -3.49
N MET A 148 10.74 -1.06 -4.66
CA MET A 148 11.48 -1.49 -5.82
C MET A 148 12.33 -0.33 -6.34
N GLN A 149 13.64 -0.54 -6.45
CA GLN A 149 14.58 0.42 -7.05
C GLN A 149 15.17 -0.17 -8.31
N PRO A 150 14.73 0.25 -9.50
CA PRO A 150 15.37 -0.14 -10.75
C PRO A 150 16.84 0.29 -10.80
N PRO A 151 17.69 -0.39 -11.57
CA PRO A 151 19.04 0.09 -11.81
C PRO A 151 19.00 1.47 -12.49
N LEU A 152 19.93 2.33 -12.13
CA LEU A 152 20.10 3.62 -12.81
C LEU A 152 20.33 3.34 -14.30
N VAL A 153 19.44 3.83 -15.16
CA VAL A 153 19.68 3.83 -16.61
C VAL A 153 20.82 4.82 -16.84
N ALA A 154 21.98 4.32 -17.32
CA ALA A 154 23.04 5.21 -17.74
C ALA A 154 22.46 6.18 -18.78
N ALA A 155 22.57 7.49 -18.53
CA ALA A 155 22.20 8.49 -19.52
C ALA A 155 22.99 8.17 -20.80
N THR A 156 22.29 7.78 -21.86
CA THR A 156 22.91 7.67 -23.19
C THR A 156 23.31 9.10 -23.56
N THR A 157 24.58 9.39 -23.42
CA THR A 157 25.20 10.58 -24.00
C THR A 157 25.17 10.32 -25.52
N ASP A 158 24.12 10.78 -26.19
CA ASP A 158 24.17 10.97 -27.63
C ASP A 158 25.24 12.02 -27.93
N LEU A 159 26.47 11.54 -28.10
CA LEU A 159 27.52 12.30 -28.76
C LEU A 159 27.24 12.19 -30.26
N THR A 160 26.26 12.92 -30.74
CA THR A 160 26.19 13.24 -32.17
C THR A 160 27.22 14.30 -32.45
N ASN A 161 28.27 13.85 -33.09
CA ASN A 161 29.27 14.69 -33.77
C ASN A 161 28.72 15.12 -35.14
#